data_2c3500b63d2e950c3e51e9e4a143add0
#
_entry.id   2c3500b63d2e950c3e51e9e4a143add0
#
_cell.length_a   1.000
_cell.length_b   1.000
_cell.length_c   1.000
_cell.angle_alpha   90.00
_cell.angle_beta   90.00
_cell.angle_gamma   90.00
#
_symmetry.space_group_name_H-M   'P 1'
#
loop_
_entity.id
_entity.type
_entity.pdbx_description
1 polymer ?
#
loop_
_entity_poly.entity_id
_entity_poly.type
_entity_poly.pdbx_seq_one_letter_code
_entity_poly.pdbx_strand_id
1 'polypeptide(L)'
;MCARMSRDIQHRETGVEPGNHGTVAYYGLGSLFCGDTLFACGCGRVFEGTAAQMLDSLSKLAALPDQTKVYCGHEYTLANIRFARTVDPGNAVLAAREERAQRLRDAGRPTLPSTLGEERATNPFLRCAEPAVVESANKYLGARIADPVRVFAAIRDWKNKF
;
A
#
# COMPACT_ATOMS: atom_id res chain seq x y z
N MET A 1 29.68 21.12 -13.36
CA MET A 1 29.20 19.90 -14.07
C MET A 1 27.98 19.40 -13.34
N CYS A 2 26.90 20.16 -13.41
CA CYS A 2 25.67 19.95 -12.65
C CYS A 2 24.47 20.25 -13.56
N ALA A 3 24.19 19.39 -14.52
CA ALA A 3 23.10 19.61 -15.47
C ALA A 3 22.63 18.32 -16.14
N ARG A 4 22.22 17.28 -15.37
CA ARG A 4 21.53 16.12 -15.93
C ARG A 4 20.65 15.35 -14.94
N MET A 5 20.24 15.91 -13.80
CA MET A 5 19.33 15.24 -12.86
C MET A 5 17.84 15.57 -13.06
N SER A 6 17.49 16.39 -14.06
CA SER A 6 16.15 16.97 -14.18
C SER A 6 15.18 16.23 -15.12
N ARG A 7 15.56 15.12 -15.76
CA ARG A 7 14.69 14.49 -16.77
C ARG A 7 13.96 13.23 -16.32
N ASP A 8 14.29 12.64 -15.18
CA ASP A 8 13.76 11.35 -14.76
C ASP A 8 12.86 11.40 -13.49
N ILE A 9 12.66 12.57 -12.91
CA ILE A 9 11.75 12.75 -11.79
C ILE A 9 10.37 13.12 -12.34
N GLN A 10 9.49 12.15 -12.42
CA GLN A 10 8.09 12.40 -12.72
C GLN A 10 7.34 12.70 -11.42
N HIS A 11 6.85 13.92 -11.29
CA HIS A 11 5.87 14.27 -10.26
C HIS A 11 4.57 13.54 -10.60
N ARG A 12 4.19 12.56 -9.78
CA ARG A 12 2.83 12.00 -9.81
C ARG A 12 2.09 12.54 -8.59
N GLU A 13 1.28 13.52 -8.83
CA GLU A 13 0.30 13.95 -7.83
C GLU A 13 -0.68 12.79 -7.61
N THR A 14 -0.80 12.33 -6.38
CA THR A 14 -1.78 11.31 -6.00
C THR A 14 -3.14 11.95 -5.77
N GLY A 15 -3.56 12.78 -6.70
CA GLY A 15 -4.86 13.36 -6.94
C GLY A 15 -5.79 13.52 -5.73
N VAL A 16 -5.56 14.56 -4.95
CA VAL A 16 -6.60 15.16 -4.12
C VAL A 16 -6.84 16.56 -4.65
N GLU A 17 -8.10 16.90 -4.92
CA GLU A 17 -8.54 18.21 -5.43
C GLU A 17 -8.01 19.37 -4.57
N PRO A 18 -7.83 20.59 -5.16
CA PRO A 18 -7.37 21.76 -4.42
C PRO A 18 -8.30 22.07 -3.26
N GLY A 19 -7.79 22.00 -2.05
CA GLY A 19 -8.53 22.17 -0.80
C GLY A 19 -8.22 21.11 0.26
N ASN A 20 -7.77 19.97 -0.14
CA ASN A 20 -7.23 18.92 0.74
C ASN A 20 -5.71 18.84 0.57
N HIS A 21 -4.98 18.67 1.64
CA HIS A 21 -3.52 18.52 1.63
C HIS A 21 -3.13 17.24 0.89
N GLY A 22 -3.06 17.29 -0.45
CA GLY A 22 -2.68 16.17 -1.30
C GLY A 22 -1.27 15.70 -0.96
N THR A 23 -1.11 14.41 -0.73
CA THR A 23 0.23 13.82 -0.59
C THR A 23 0.87 13.71 -1.96
N VAL A 24 2.01 14.34 -2.15
CA VAL A 24 2.81 14.25 -3.38
C VAL A 24 3.70 13.02 -3.30
N ALA A 25 3.74 12.22 -4.37
CA ALA A 25 4.68 11.12 -4.51
C ALA A 25 5.70 11.44 -5.61
N TYR A 26 6.96 11.11 -5.34
CA TYR A 26 8.07 11.30 -6.27
C TYR A 26 8.56 9.95 -6.77
N TYR A 27 8.67 9.80 -8.10
CA TYR A 27 9.23 8.63 -8.74
C TYR A 27 10.41 8.99 -9.62
N GLY A 28 11.54 8.30 -9.44
CA GLY A 28 12.73 8.47 -10.27
C GLY A 28 13.81 7.44 -9.91
N LEU A 29 14.66 7.10 -10.87
CA LEU A 29 15.78 6.17 -10.70
C LEU A 29 15.36 4.82 -10.06
N GLY A 30 14.17 4.30 -10.43
CA GLY A 30 13.65 3.05 -9.90
C GLY A 30 13.21 3.11 -8.43
N SER A 31 13.02 4.31 -7.89
CA SER A 31 12.60 4.55 -6.50
C SER A 31 11.35 5.41 -6.44
N LEU A 32 10.43 5.05 -5.56
CA LEU A 32 9.20 5.75 -5.25
C LEU A 32 9.23 6.24 -3.81
N PHE A 33 9.06 7.54 -3.61
CA PHE A 33 8.90 8.19 -2.31
C PHE A 33 7.44 8.63 -2.20
N CYS A 34 6.64 7.91 -1.42
CA CYS A 34 5.18 8.03 -1.42
C CYS A 34 4.60 8.58 -0.10
N GLY A 35 5.45 9.07 0.81
CA GLY A 35 5.01 9.59 2.10
C GLY A 35 4.05 8.63 2.80
N ASP A 36 2.90 9.13 3.20
CA ASP A 36 1.88 8.36 3.93
C ASP A 36 0.76 7.82 3.04
N THR A 37 0.92 7.81 1.71
CA THR A 37 -0.08 7.23 0.80
C THR A 37 -0.01 5.70 0.79
N LEU A 38 1.18 5.13 0.49
CA LEU A 38 1.42 3.69 0.47
C LEU A 38 2.44 3.34 1.56
N PHE A 39 2.14 2.33 2.36
CA PHE A 39 3.07 1.73 3.32
C PHE A 39 3.39 0.29 2.95
N ALA A 40 4.52 -0.22 3.47
CA ALA A 40 4.82 -1.64 3.36
C ALA A 40 3.67 -2.47 3.93
N CYS A 41 3.03 -3.27 3.06
CA CYS A 41 1.86 -4.10 3.35
C CYS A 41 0.63 -3.32 3.88
N GLY A 42 0.50 -2.03 3.55
CA GLY A 42 -0.58 -1.17 4.05
C GLY A 42 -0.78 0.10 3.24
N CYS A 43 -1.63 0.98 3.73
CA CYS A 43 -1.82 2.33 3.20
C CYS A 43 -2.17 3.31 4.32
N GLY A 44 -2.12 4.60 4.00
CA GLY A 44 -2.51 5.68 4.89
C GLY A 44 -3.97 5.62 5.29
N ARG A 45 -4.31 6.36 6.34
CA ARG A 45 -5.71 6.60 6.71
C ARG A 45 -6.32 7.62 5.75
N VAL A 46 -7.59 7.44 5.46
CA VAL A 46 -8.38 8.43 4.69
C VAL A 46 -8.92 9.43 5.69
N PHE A 47 -8.16 10.50 5.97
CA PHE A 47 -8.61 11.59 6.84
C PHE A 47 -9.50 12.57 6.08
N GLU A 48 -9.15 12.81 4.82
CA GLU A 48 -9.84 13.68 3.88
C GLU A 48 -9.97 12.94 2.54
N GLY A 49 -11.01 13.28 1.77
CA GLY A 49 -11.31 12.58 0.52
C GLY A 49 -12.09 11.29 0.71
N THR A 50 -12.12 10.46 -0.31
CA THR A 50 -12.93 9.24 -0.40
C THR A 50 -12.09 7.98 -0.58
N ALA A 51 -12.70 6.83 -0.29
CA ALA A 51 -12.11 5.52 -0.57
C ALA A 51 -11.75 5.35 -2.07
N ALA A 52 -12.58 5.91 -2.96
CA ALA A 52 -12.35 5.87 -4.41
C ALA A 52 -11.08 6.66 -4.79
N GLN A 53 -10.91 7.86 -4.25
CA GLN A 53 -9.73 8.69 -4.51
C GLN A 53 -8.44 8.02 -3.99
N MET A 54 -8.48 7.44 -2.79
CA MET A 54 -7.31 6.74 -2.25
C MET A 54 -6.97 5.49 -3.07
N LEU A 55 -7.97 4.70 -3.47
CA LEU A 55 -7.75 3.52 -4.31
C LEU A 55 -7.20 3.91 -5.69
N ASP A 56 -7.68 5.00 -6.29
CA ASP A 56 -7.14 5.53 -7.54
C ASP A 56 -5.67 5.96 -7.38
N SER A 57 -5.35 6.67 -6.31
CA SER A 57 -3.97 7.06 -5.98
C SER A 57 -3.06 5.85 -5.83
N LEU A 58 -3.47 4.84 -5.07
CA LEU A 58 -2.72 3.60 -4.90
C LEU A 58 -2.57 2.84 -6.23
N SER A 59 -3.59 2.82 -7.08
CA SER A 59 -3.56 2.18 -8.39
C SER A 59 -2.55 2.84 -9.33
N LYS A 60 -2.47 4.18 -9.31
CA LYS A 60 -1.45 4.94 -10.07
C LYS A 60 -0.02 4.58 -9.62
N LEU A 61 0.22 4.45 -8.31
CA LEU A 61 1.51 4.03 -7.79
C LEU A 61 1.81 2.57 -8.16
N ALA A 62 0.82 1.69 -8.02
CA ALA A 62 0.95 0.27 -8.35
C ALA A 62 1.16 -0.02 -9.84
N ALA A 63 0.91 0.93 -10.73
CA ALA A 63 1.19 0.81 -12.16
C ALA A 63 2.67 0.98 -12.52
N LEU A 64 3.53 1.39 -11.58
CA LEU A 64 4.98 1.47 -11.79
C LEU A 64 5.62 0.07 -11.85
N PRO A 65 6.85 -0.08 -12.41
CA PRO A 65 7.51 -1.37 -12.55
C PRO A 65 7.68 -2.13 -11.23
N ASP A 66 7.63 -3.47 -11.28
CA ASP A 66 7.74 -4.36 -10.10
C ASP A 66 9.00 -4.12 -9.25
N GLN A 67 10.13 -3.83 -9.89
CA GLN A 67 11.41 -3.59 -9.22
C GLN A 67 11.51 -2.23 -8.53
N THR A 68 10.50 -1.36 -8.69
CA THR A 68 10.49 -0.04 -8.06
C THR A 68 10.57 -0.18 -6.54
N LYS A 69 11.59 0.40 -5.95
CA LYS A 69 11.78 0.45 -4.50
C LYS A 69 10.81 1.45 -3.89
N VAL A 70 10.10 1.04 -2.85
CA VAL A 70 9.07 1.86 -2.17
C VAL A 70 9.63 2.36 -0.84
N TYR A 71 9.78 3.67 -0.75
CA TYR A 71 10.16 4.40 0.45
C TYR A 71 8.94 5.17 0.96
N CYS A 72 8.35 4.68 2.04
CA CYS A 72 7.22 5.33 2.72
C CYS A 72 7.68 6.13 3.95
N GLY A 73 6.81 6.99 4.46
CA GLY A 73 7.14 7.90 5.56
C GLY A 73 7.38 7.21 6.91
N HIS A 74 6.80 6.01 7.12
CA HIS A 74 6.88 5.28 8.40
C HIS A 74 7.08 3.79 8.20
N GLU A 75 7.79 3.14 9.11
CA GLU A 75 7.99 1.70 9.12
C GLU A 75 6.94 0.99 9.98
N TYR A 76 5.75 0.80 9.43
CA TYR A 76 4.65 0.07 10.07
C TYR A 76 4.54 -1.40 9.62
N THR A 77 5.59 -1.94 9.01
CA THR A 77 5.59 -3.20 8.26
C THR A 77 5.02 -4.37 9.05
N LEU A 78 5.52 -4.66 10.26
CA LEU A 78 5.04 -5.79 11.05
C LEU A 78 3.57 -5.64 11.48
N ALA A 79 3.17 -4.42 11.87
CA ALA A 79 1.77 -4.15 12.24
C ALA A 79 0.84 -4.28 11.03
N ASN A 80 1.29 -3.84 9.86
CA ASN A 80 0.54 -3.97 8.62
C ASN A 80 0.44 -5.43 8.17
N ILE A 81 1.52 -6.20 8.27
CA ILE A 81 1.52 -7.63 7.95
C ILE A 81 0.55 -8.40 8.84
N ARG A 82 0.52 -8.15 10.16
CA ARG A 82 -0.46 -8.79 11.06
C ARG A 82 -1.89 -8.56 10.59
N PHE A 83 -2.24 -7.33 10.22
CA PHE A 83 -3.55 -7.04 9.65
C PHE A 83 -3.77 -7.74 8.30
N ALA A 84 -2.79 -7.67 7.39
CA ALA A 84 -2.89 -8.32 6.08
C ALA A 84 -3.10 -9.84 6.20
N ARG A 85 -2.45 -10.51 7.18
CA ARG A 85 -2.66 -11.93 7.49
C ARG A 85 -4.08 -12.24 7.96
N THR A 86 -4.76 -11.28 8.60
CA THR A 86 -6.18 -11.42 8.97
C THR A 86 -7.07 -11.32 7.74
N VAL A 87 -6.72 -10.45 6.78
CA VAL A 87 -7.49 -10.25 5.54
C VAL A 87 -7.25 -11.35 4.51
N ASP A 88 -6.01 -11.79 4.32
CA ASP A 88 -5.59 -12.76 3.29
C ASP A 88 -4.74 -13.90 3.91
N PRO A 89 -5.34 -14.72 4.82
CA PRO A 89 -4.60 -15.72 5.59
C PRO A 89 -3.97 -16.83 4.75
N GLY A 90 -4.54 -17.11 3.58
CA GLY A 90 -4.06 -18.15 2.64
C GLY A 90 -2.89 -17.71 1.76
N ASN A 91 -2.46 -16.44 1.82
CA ASN A 91 -1.41 -15.92 0.97
C ASN A 91 -0.02 -16.37 1.43
N ALA A 92 0.56 -17.35 0.73
CA ALA A 92 1.87 -17.91 1.06
C ALA A 92 3.01 -16.89 0.89
N VAL A 93 2.90 -15.97 -0.07
CA VAL A 93 3.89 -14.90 -0.28
C VAL A 93 3.90 -13.94 0.90
N LEU A 94 2.72 -13.61 1.42
CA LEU A 94 2.56 -12.78 2.62
C LEU A 94 3.14 -13.49 3.86
N ALA A 95 2.93 -14.79 4.01
CA ALA A 95 3.52 -15.58 5.10
C ALA A 95 5.05 -15.53 5.07
N ALA A 96 5.65 -15.77 3.91
CA ALA A 96 7.11 -15.70 3.73
C ALA A 96 7.65 -14.27 3.98
N ARG A 97 6.88 -13.24 3.60
CA ARG A 97 7.22 -11.83 3.89
C ARG A 97 7.21 -11.55 5.40
N GLU A 98 6.23 -12.08 6.13
CA GLU A 98 6.14 -11.96 7.59
C GLU A 98 7.40 -12.48 8.28
N GLU A 99 7.79 -13.72 7.96
CA GLU A 99 9.00 -14.33 8.52
C GLU A 99 10.26 -13.53 8.20
N ARG A 100 10.39 -13.05 6.96
CA ARG A 100 11.54 -12.23 6.56
C ARG A 100 11.57 -10.89 7.30
N ALA A 101 10.43 -10.21 7.41
CA ALA A 101 10.31 -8.95 8.12
C ALA A 101 10.64 -9.11 9.61
N GLN A 102 10.16 -10.19 10.24
CA GLN A 102 10.47 -10.49 11.63
C GLN A 102 11.97 -10.71 11.83
N ARG A 103 12.62 -11.55 11.01
CA ARG A 103 14.08 -11.77 11.09
C ARG A 103 14.88 -10.47 10.93
N LEU A 104 14.45 -9.58 10.04
CA LEU A 104 15.12 -8.28 9.88
C LEU A 104 15.01 -7.44 11.16
N ARG A 105 13.82 -7.37 11.75
CA ARG A 105 13.61 -6.60 12.97
C ARG A 105 14.33 -7.18 14.18
N ASP A 106 14.37 -8.51 14.31
CA ASP A 106 15.12 -9.19 15.37
C ASP A 106 16.64 -8.92 15.25
N ALA A 107 17.12 -8.73 14.03
CA ALA A 107 18.50 -8.33 13.75
C ALA A 107 18.75 -6.80 13.82
N GLY A 108 17.77 -6.00 14.27
CA GLY A 108 17.86 -4.55 14.33
C GLY A 108 17.90 -3.86 12.96
N ARG A 109 17.52 -4.55 11.87
CA ARG A 109 17.58 -4.06 10.50
C ARG A 109 16.22 -3.52 10.05
N PRO A 110 16.18 -2.52 9.18
CA PRO A 110 14.93 -2.00 8.61
C PRO A 110 14.31 -3.03 7.65
N THR A 111 12.97 -2.98 7.54
CA THR A 111 12.18 -3.75 6.57
C THR A 111 11.92 -2.98 5.27
N LEU A 112 12.34 -1.73 5.21
CA LEU A 112 12.25 -0.85 4.05
C LEU A 112 13.61 -0.71 3.35
N PRO A 113 13.63 -0.44 2.03
CA PRO A 113 12.48 -0.34 1.15
C PRO A 113 11.89 -1.72 0.82
N SER A 114 10.58 -1.75 0.53
CA SER A 114 9.94 -2.87 -0.17
C SER A 114 10.03 -2.66 -1.68
N THR A 115 9.37 -3.52 -2.47
CA THR A 115 9.21 -3.32 -3.92
C THR A 115 7.74 -3.33 -4.31
N LEU A 116 7.37 -2.66 -5.41
CA LEU A 116 5.99 -2.67 -5.87
C LEU A 116 5.49 -4.06 -6.24
N GLY A 117 6.35 -4.93 -6.76
CA GLY A 117 6.00 -6.33 -6.99
C GLY A 117 5.63 -7.04 -5.69
N GLU A 118 6.40 -6.82 -4.61
CA GLU A 118 6.08 -7.35 -3.29
C GLU A 118 4.78 -6.76 -2.72
N GLU A 119 4.57 -5.44 -2.90
CA GLU A 119 3.32 -4.81 -2.46
C GLU A 119 2.11 -5.37 -3.21
N ARG A 120 2.18 -5.52 -4.54
CA ARG A 120 1.09 -6.15 -5.31
C ARG A 120 0.79 -7.58 -4.89
N ALA A 121 1.81 -8.33 -4.50
CA ALA A 121 1.66 -9.71 -4.08
C ALA A 121 1.07 -9.86 -2.66
N THR A 122 1.24 -8.87 -1.78
CA THR A 122 1.00 -9.06 -0.33
C THR A 122 0.15 -7.99 0.32
N ASN A 123 0.05 -6.79 -0.26
CA ASN A 123 -0.66 -5.66 0.34
C ASN A 123 -2.17 -5.75 0.03
N PRO A 124 -3.06 -5.97 1.01
CA PRO A 124 -4.48 -6.15 0.77
C PRO A 124 -5.15 -4.93 0.13
N PHE A 125 -4.61 -3.73 0.33
CA PHE A 125 -5.14 -2.50 -0.25
C PHE A 125 -4.84 -2.34 -1.75
N LEU A 126 -3.86 -3.07 -2.28
CA LEU A 126 -3.59 -3.21 -3.72
C LEU A 126 -4.28 -4.44 -4.33
N ARG A 127 -4.95 -5.24 -3.52
CA ARG A 127 -5.53 -6.54 -3.87
C ARG A 127 -7.07 -6.57 -3.69
N CYS A 128 -7.71 -5.40 -3.73
CA CYS A 128 -9.16 -5.27 -3.47
C CYS A 128 -10.05 -6.01 -4.49
N ALA A 129 -9.51 -6.45 -5.63
CA ALA A 129 -10.21 -7.29 -6.60
C ALA A 129 -9.94 -8.79 -6.43
N GLU A 130 -9.01 -9.20 -5.55
CA GLU A 130 -8.67 -10.60 -5.34
C GLU A 130 -9.77 -11.32 -4.56
N PRO A 131 -10.18 -12.53 -5.00
CA PRO A 131 -11.29 -13.25 -4.39
C PRO A 131 -11.17 -13.44 -2.88
N ALA A 132 -9.97 -13.76 -2.38
CA ALA A 132 -9.72 -13.97 -0.95
C ALA A 132 -9.94 -12.68 -0.14
N VAL A 133 -9.49 -11.53 -0.66
CA VAL A 133 -9.68 -10.22 -0.02
C VAL A 133 -11.15 -9.81 -0.05
N VAL A 134 -11.84 -10.01 -1.17
CA VAL A 134 -13.27 -9.76 -1.33
C VAL A 134 -14.07 -10.61 -0.34
N GLU A 135 -13.77 -11.90 -0.23
CA GLU A 135 -14.44 -12.81 0.71
C GLU A 135 -14.26 -12.36 2.17
N SER A 136 -13.05 -11.96 2.54
CA SER A 136 -12.75 -11.47 3.89
C SER A 136 -13.47 -10.16 4.20
N ALA A 137 -13.53 -9.23 3.24
CA ALA A 137 -14.30 -8.00 3.37
C ALA A 137 -15.81 -8.28 3.53
N ASN A 138 -16.35 -9.25 2.78
CA ASN A 138 -17.74 -9.69 2.89
C ASN A 138 -18.04 -10.27 4.28
N LYS A 139 -17.16 -11.10 4.81
CA LYS A 139 -17.27 -11.66 6.17
C LYS A 139 -17.26 -10.55 7.23
N TYR A 140 -16.34 -9.58 7.08
CA TYR A 140 -16.24 -8.45 7.99
C TYR A 140 -17.52 -7.60 8.01
N LEU A 141 -18.10 -7.31 6.84
CA LEU A 141 -19.30 -6.48 6.72
C LEU A 141 -20.62 -7.25 7.03
N GLY A 142 -20.62 -8.57 6.96
CA GLY A 142 -21.84 -9.36 6.96
C GLY A 142 -22.71 -9.13 5.71
N ALA A 143 -22.13 -8.67 4.60
CA ALA A 143 -22.83 -8.30 3.36
C ALA A 143 -22.00 -8.64 2.13
N ARG A 144 -22.65 -8.94 1.00
CA ARG A 144 -21.98 -9.21 -0.27
C ARG A 144 -21.62 -7.91 -0.99
N ILE A 145 -20.33 -7.72 -1.23
CA ILE A 145 -19.76 -6.67 -2.07
C ILE A 145 -18.76 -7.31 -3.03
N ALA A 146 -18.58 -6.69 -4.22
CA ALA A 146 -17.59 -7.11 -5.21
C ALA A 146 -16.87 -5.91 -5.83
N ASP A 147 -17.40 -4.71 -5.69
CA ASP A 147 -16.79 -3.48 -6.17
C ASP A 147 -15.50 -3.18 -5.39
N PRO A 148 -14.34 -3.02 -6.06
CA PRO A 148 -13.05 -2.81 -5.39
C PRO A 148 -13.01 -1.59 -4.46
N VAL A 149 -13.75 -0.51 -4.77
CA VAL A 149 -13.83 0.68 -3.91
C VAL A 149 -14.53 0.34 -2.59
N ARG A 150 -15.63 -0.44 -2.66
CA ARG A 150 -16.35 -0.90 -1.47
C ARG A 150 -15.53 -1.89 -0.65
N VAL A 151 -14.78 -2.77 -1.31
CA VAL A 151 -13.84 -3.70 -0.65
C VAL A 151 -12.74 -2.91 0.06
N PHE A 152 -12.13 -1.94 -0.63
CA PHE A 152 -11.13 -1.05 -0.04
C PHE A 152 -11.68 -0.32 1.19
N ALA A 153 -12.86 0.28 1.09
CA ALA A 153 -13.49 0.98 2.20
C ALA A 153 -13.71 0.06 3.40
N ALA A 154 -14.18 -1.17 3.17
CA ALA A 154 -14.42 -2.17 4.20
C ALA A 154 -13.13 -2.57 4.94
N ILE A 155 -12.06 -2.91 4.20
CA ILE A 155 -10.79 -3.31 4.83
C ILE A 155 -10.08 -2.12 5.48
N ARG A 156 -10.28 -0.88 4.98
CA ARG A 156 -9.75 0.32 5.62
C ARG A 156 -10.45 0.63 6.94
N ASP A 157 -11.78 0.52 6.99
CA ASP A 157 -12.56 0.63 8.22
C ASP A 157 -12.17 -0.46 9.23
N TRP A 158 -12.05 -1.71 8.76
CA TRP A 158 -11.59 -2.83 9.60
C TRP A 158 -10.22 -2.54 10.21
N LYS A 159 -9.25 -2.08 9.40
CA LYS A 159 -7.91 -1.75 9.90
C LYS A 159 -7.92 -0.58 10.90
N ASN A 160 -8.87 0.33 10.82
CA ASN A 160 -8.97 1.44 11.79
C ASN A 160 -9.40 0.97 13.18
N LYS A 161 -10.05 -0.21 13.26
CA LYS A 161 -10.57 -0.84 14.49
C LYS A 161 -9.69 -2.00 14.98
N PHE A 162 -8.68 -2.40 14.17
CA PHE A 162 -7.75 -3.47 14.45
C PHE A 162 -6.62 -3.00 15.39
#